data_36e1f1407362d0d19d9952f7407257ba
#
_entry.id   36e1f1407362d0d19d9952f7407257ba
#
_cell.length_a   1.000
_cell.length_b   1.000
_cell.length_c   1.000
_cell.angle_alpha   90.00
_cell.angle_beta   90.00
_cell.angle_gamma   90.00
#
_symmetry.space_group_name_H-M   'P 1'
#
loop_
_entity.id
_entity.type
_entity.pdbx_description
1 polymer ?
#
loop_
_entity_poly.entity_id
_entity_poly.type
_entity_poly.pdbx_seq_one_letter_code
_entity_poly.pdbx_strand_id
1 'polypeptide(L)'
;MSSRQAPDRNIAMELVRVTEAGAMAGGNGVAPDRNLALELVRVTEAAAMGAGRWIGRGDKNAADQAAVDAMRSMLDTVSMNGVVVIGEGEKDEAPMLFNGEEVGDGTGPAVDVAVDPLEGTRLAAFGQPNAIAVIAVAERGAMFFPGAAVYMEKIAAGADAVHAIDINATPT
;
A
#
# COMPACT_ATOMS: atom_id res chain seq x y z
N MET A 1 -9.86 0.70 42.68
CA MET A 1 -10.26 1.61 41.58
C MET A 1 -9.08 1.72 40.62
N SER A 2 -9.09 0.89 39.59
CA SER A 2 -8.03 0.88 38.59
C SER A 2 -8.41 1.88 37.50
N SER A 3 -7.59 2.93 37.32
CA SER A 3 -7.73 3.90 36.25
C SER A 3 -7.40 3.22 34.91
N ARG A 4 -8.42 2.98 34.09
CA ARG A 4 -8.21 2.63 32.70
C ARG A 4 -7.60 3.84 32.01
N GLN A 5 -6.32 3.72 31.68
CA GLN A 5 -5.62 4.65 30.82
C GLN A 5 -6.28 4.58 29.44
N ALA A 6 -6.72 5.74 28.93
CA ALA A 6 -7.26 5.83 27.58
C ALA A 6 -6.17 5.42 26.57
N PRO A 7 -6.53 4.70 25.50
CA PRO A 7 -5.55 4.33 24.48
C PRO A 7 -4.93 5.59 23.87
N ASP A 8 -3.61 5.56 23.77
CA ASP A 8 -2.80 6.61 23.21
C ASP A 8 -3.28 6.94 21.79
N ARG A 9 -3.64 8.19 21.55
CA ARG A 9 -4.16 8.68 20.26
C ARG A 9 -3.12 8.76 19.14
N ASN A 10 -1.95 8.17 19.33
CA ASN A 10 -0.83 8.23 18.39
C ASN A 10 -0.74 7.05 17.39
N ILE A 11 -1.73 6.17 17.37
CA ILE A 11 -1.66 4.95 16.53
C ILE A 11 -1.97 5.24 15.05
N ALA A 12 -2.57 6.39 14.74
CA ALA A 12 -3.00 6.72 13.37
C ALA A 12 -1.95 7.46 12.52
N MET A 13 -0.76 7.75 13.04
CA MET A 13 0.23 8.59 12.35
C MET A 13 1.59 7.94 12.08
N GLU A 14 1.77 6.70 12.39
CA GLU A 14 3.06 6.05 12.15
C GLU A 14 2.89 4.95 11.11
N LEU A 15 3.14 5.25 9.93
CA LEU A 15 3.72 4.49 8.83
C LEU A 15 3.13 4.82 7.44
N VAL A 16 3.30 6.05 7.02
CA VAL A 16 3.35 6.32 5.60
C VAL A 16 4.80 6.09 5.16
N ARG A 17 5.12 4.90 4.70
CA ARG A 17 6.35 4.67 3.96
C ARG A 17 6.05 4.83 2.48
N VAL A 18 6.26 6.03 1.99
CA VAL A 18 6.43 6.25 0.55
C VAL A 18 7.85 5.82 0.23
N THR A 19 8.01 4.68 -0.41
CA THR A 19 9.28 4.31 -1.01
C THR A 19 9.42 5.11 -2.29
N GLU A 20 10.16 6.21 -2.25
CA GLU A 20 10.61 6.92 -3.43
C GLU A 20 11.60 6.04 -4.20
N ALA A 21 11.10 5.22 -5.09
CA ALA A 21 11.93 4.63 -6.13
C ALA A 21 11.76 5.48 -7.39
N GLY A 22 12.66 6.44 -7.56
CA GLY A 22 13.02 6.90 -8.90
C GLY A 22 12.14 7.92 -9.59
N ALA A 23 11.66 8.96 -8.93
CA ALA A 23 11.16 10.14 -9.63
C ALA A 23 12.30 11.12 -9.96
N MET A 24 13.24 10.71 -10.81
CA MET A 24 14.25 11.58 -11.42
C MET A 24 14.33 11.31 -12.92
N ALA A 25 13.27 11.59 -13.66
CA ALA A 25 13.40 11.79 -15.09
C ALA A 25 13.43 13.30 -15.34
N GLY A 26 14.60 13.82 -15.67
CA GLY A 26 14.79 15.17 -16.13
C GLY A 26 13.98 15.42 -17.40
N GLY A 27 12.97 16.24 -17.33
CA GLY A 27 12.15 16.68 -18.45
C GLY A 27 12.07 18.19 -18.48
N ASN A 28 12.32 18.73 -19.62
CA ASN A 28 12.20 20.09 -20.09
C ASN A 28 11.15 20.96 -19.39
N GLY A 29 11.58 21.88 -18.50
CA GLY A 29 11.05 23.23 -18.38
C GLY A 29 9.59 23.45 -17.97
N VAL A 30 8.83 22.42 -17.61
CA VAL A 30 7.51 22.57 -17.01
C VAL A 30 7.67 22.47 -15.50
N ALA A 31 7.22 23.49 -14.79
CA ALA A 31 7.22 23.47 -13.34
C ALA A 31 6.57 22.15 -12.86
N PRO A 32 7.13 21.45 -11.87
CA PRO A 32 6.52 20.25 -11.35
C PRO A 32 5.18 20.65 -10.72
N ASP A 33 4.12 20.49 -11.47
CA ASP A 33 2.78 20.56 -10.95
C ASP A 33 2.65 19.45 -9.93
N ARG A 34 2.47 19.80 -8.69
CA ARG A 34 2.26 18.95 -7.54
C ARG A 34 3.29 17.81 -7.41
N ASN A 35 3.93 17.73 -6.28
CA ASN A 35 4.83 16.63 -5.96
C ASN A 35 4.00 15.35 -5.83
N LEU A 36 4.10 14.45 -6.83
CA LEU A 36 3.36 13.19 -6.86
C LEU A 36 3.51 12.41 -5.54
N ALA A 37 4.70 12.41 -4.94
CA ALA A 37 4.93 11.73 -3.68
C ALA A 37 4.03 12.29 -2.55
N LEU A 38 3.82 13.61 -2.48
CA LEU A 38 2.92 14.21 -1.50
C LEU A 38 1.44 13.93 -1.78
N GLU A 39 1.05 13.81 -3.06
CA GLU A 39 -0.31 13.38 -3.40
C GLU A 39 -0.54 11.91 -2.99
N LEU A 40 0.45 11.04 -3.17
CA LEU A 40 0.37 9.64 -2.74
C LEU A 40 0.32 9.48 -1.21
N VAL A 41 0.96 10.37 -0.45
CA VAL A 41 0.78 10.44 1.03
C VAL A 41 -0.69 10.64 1.37
N ARG A 42 -1.39 11.56 0.69
CA ARG A 42 -2.82 11.79 0.93
C ARG A 42 -3.69 10.59 0.58
N VAL A 43 -3.29 9.79 -0.39
CA VAL A 43 -3.97 8.54 -0.75
C VAL A 43 -3.91 7.56 0.41
N THR A 44 -2.72 7.34 1.00
CA THR A 44 -2.58 6.45 2.16
C THR A 44 -3.23 7.01 3.43
N GLU A 45 -3.19 8.33 3.63
CA GLU A 45 -3.92 9.00 4.72
C GLU A 45 -5.43 8.78 4.60
N ALA A 46 -6.00 8.89 3.40
CA ALA A 46 -7.41 8.65 3.16
C ALA A 46 -7.81 7.22 3.51
N ALA A 47 -7.03 6.23 3.06
CA ALA A 47 -7.25 4.83 3.39
C ALA A 47 -7.19 4.59 4.91
N ALA A 48 -6.14 5.08 5.56
CA ALA A 48 -5.98 4.97 7.01
C ALA A 48 -7.11 5.62 7.79
N MET A 49 -7.60 6.78 7.36
CA MET A 49 -8.76 7.46 7.97
C MET A 49 -10.06 6.69 7.73
N GLY A 50 -10.23 6.08 6.55
CA GLY A 50 -11.36 5.21 6.24
C GLY A 50 -11.42 4.01 7.19
N ALA A 51 -10.33 3.25 7.26
CA ALA A 51 -10.19 2.12 8.18
C ALA A 51 -10.28 2.53 9.64
N GLY A 52 -9.78 3.72 9.99
CA GLY A 52 -9.74 4.24 11.36
C GLY A 52 -11.08 4.27 12.07
N ARG A 53 -12.18 4.42 11.32
CA ARG A 53 -13.56 4.38 11.86
C ARG A 53 -13.98 2.98 12.32
N TRP A 54 -13.27 1.95 11.90
CA TRP A 54 -13.54 0.55 12.16
C TRP A 54 -12.57 -0.10 13.15
N ILE A 55 -11.57 0.65 13.63
CA ILE A 55 -10.59 0.15 14.61
C ILE A 55 -11.30 -0.35 15.88
N GLY A 56 -10.96 -1.59 16.26
CA GLY A 56 -11.45 -2.21 17.48
C GLY A 56 -12.91 -2.66 17.44
N ARG A 57 -13.58 -2.64 16.29
CA ARG A 57 -14.98 -3.05 16.14
C ARG A 57 -15.14 -4.54 15.81
N GLY A 58 -14.06 -5.26 15.54
CA GLY A 58 -14.08 -6.69 15.24
C GLY A 58 -14.50 -7.04 13.81
N ASP A 59 -14.88 -6.05 13.00
CA ASP A 59 -15.31 -6.25 11.62
C ASP A 59 -14.17 -5.96 10.64
N LYS A 60 -13.49 -7.03 10.20
CA LYS A 60 -12.37 -6.94 9.26
C LYS A 60 -12.80 -6.48 7.88
N ASN A 61 -13.91 -7.00 7.39
CA ASN A 61 -14.37 -6.73 6.03
C ASN A 61 -14.81 -5.28 5.89
N ALA A 62 -15.51 -4.74 6.89
CA ALA A 62 -15.90 -3.34 6.88
C ALA A 62 -14.70 -2.39 7.02
N ALA A 63 -13.68 -2.76 7.80
CA ALA A 63 -12.43 -1.98 7.91
C ALA A 63 -11.67 -1.94 6.58
N ASP A 64 -11.55 -3.08 5.93
CA ASP A 64 -10.91 -3.26 4.64
C ASP A 64 -11.64 -2.48 3.54
N GLN A 65 -12.93 -2.72 3.38
CA GLN A 65 -13.75 -2.03 2.38
C GLN A 65 -13.68 -0.50 2.54
N ALA A 66 -13.71 -0.01 3.78
CA ALA A 66 -13.63 1.44 4.04
C ALA A 66 -12.25 2.02 3.64
N ALA A 67 -11.18 1.25 3.78
CA ALA A 67 -9.86 1.65 3.32
C ALA A 67 -9.77 1.66 1.79
N VAL A 68 -10.26 0.60 1.13
CA VAL A 68 -10.32 0.47 -0.34
C VAL A 68 -11.11 1.64 -0.95
N ASP A 69 -12.33 1.89 -0.47
CA ASP A 69 -13.20 2.96 -0.97
C ASP A 69 -12.52 4.34 -0.85
N ALA A 70 -11.90 4.60 0.29
CA ALA A 70 -11.24 5.88 0.55
C ALA A 70 -9.97 6.04 -0.31
N MET A 71 -9.16 5.00 -0.42
CA MET A 71 -7.96 5.00 -1.27
C MET A 71 -8.32 5.23 -2.73
N ARG A 72 -9.28 4.47 -3.25
CA ARG A 72 -9.76 4.55 -4.63
C ARG A 72 -10.25 5.96 -4.98
N SER A 73 -11.11 6.51 -4.12
CA SER A 73 -11.66 7.85 -4.33
C SER A 73 -10.59 8.95 -4.34
N MET A 74 -9.55 8.82 -3.53
CA MET A 74 -8.44 9.76 -3.50
C MET A 74 -7.51 9.58 -4.71
N LEU A 75 -7.24 8.33 -5.12
CA LEU A 75 -6.42 8.03 -6.30
C LEU A 75 -6.98 8.69 -7.56
N ASP A 76 -8.31 8.71 -7.74
CA ASP A 76 -8.96 9.35 -8.89
C ASP A 76 -8.67 10.85 -9.03
N THR A 77 -8.20 11.49 -7.98
CA THR A 77 -7.86 12.92 -7.97
C THR A 77 -6.39 13.20 -8.23
N VAL A 78 -5.55 12.17 -8.28
CA VAL A 78 -4.11 12.30 -8.47
C VAL A 78 -3.78 12.44 -9.95
N SER A 79 -2.97 13.45 -10.29
CA SER A 79 -2.50 13.65 -11.67
C SER A 79 -1.47 12.58 -12.05
N MET A 80 -1.97 11.44 -12.47
CA MET A 80 -1.19 10.34 -13.03
C MET A 80 -2.05 9.50 -13.97
N ASN A 81 -1.40 8.78 -14.88
CA ASN A 81 -1.98 7.71 -15.67
C ASN A 81 -1.46 6.39 -15.08
N GLY A 82 -2.11 5.93 -14.02
CA GLY A 82 -1.69 4.76 -13.26
C GLY A 82 -2.37 3.49 -13.76
N VAL A 83 -1.67 2.35 -13.61
CA VAL A 83 -2.27 1.01 -13.73
C VAL A 83 -1.87 0.21 -12.52
N VAL A 84 -2.84 -0.37 -11.83
CA VAL A 84 -2.58 -1.26 -10.70
C VAL A 84 -1.96 -2.54 -11.23
N VAL A 85 -0.71 -2.81 -10.82
CA VAL A 85 0.02 -4.05 -11.14
C VAL A 85 -0.09 -5.04 -10.00
N ILE A 86 -0.07 -4.54 -8.77
CA ILE A 86 -0.26 -5.33 -7.55
C ILE A 86 -1.32 -4.62 -6.72
N GLY A 87 -2.46 -5.28 -6.53
CA GLY A 87 -3.61 -4.71 -5.83
C GLY A 87 -4.39 -5.77 -5.06
N GLU A 88 -5.70 -5.54 -4.90
CA GLU A 88 -6.61 -6.37 -4.09
C GLU A 88 -6.93 -7.75 -4.70
N GLY A 89 -6.36 -8.08 -5.85
CA GLY A 89 -6.56 -9.36 -6.53
C GLY A 89 -7.11 -9.21 -7.94
N GLU A 90 -7.74 -10.26 -8.43
CA GLU A 90 -8.31 -10.30 -9.77
C GLU A 90 -9.65 -9.56 -9.84
N LYS A 91 -9.98 -9.02 -11.01
CA LYS A 91 -11.18 -8.20 -11.24
C LYS A 91 -12.48 -8.84 -10.77
N ASP A 92 -12.61 -10.16 -10.89
CA ASP A 92 -13.84 -10.87 -10.52
C ASP A 92 -13.95 -11.11 -8.99
N GLU A 93 -12.85 -10.95 -8.26
CA GLU A 93 -12.77 -11.13 -6.82
C GLU A 93 -12.71 -9.81 -6.05
N ALA A 94 -12.16 -8.76 -6.69
CA ALA A 94 -11.99 -7.43 -6.11
C ALA A 94 -12.71 -6.40 -6.99
N PRO A 95 -13.76 -5.73 -6.51
CA PRO A 95 -14.51 -4.75 -7.29
C PRO A 95 -13.73 -3.45 -7.56
N MET A 96 -12.69 -3.18 -6.78
CA MET A 96 -11.84 -1.99 -6.90
C MET A 96 -10.39 -2.32 -6.58
N LEU A 97 -9.47 -1.53 -7.15
CA LEU A 97 -8.02 -1.68 -7.00
C LEU A 97 -7.50 -3.07 -7.42
N PHE A 98 -8.17 -3.67 -8.40
CA PHE A 98 -7.78 -4.96 -8.96
C PHE A 98 -6.60 -4.82 -9.94
N ASN A 99 -5.90 -5.91 -10.16
CA ASN A 99 -4.79 -5.95 -11.12
C ASN A 99 -5.25 -5.60 -12.53
N GLY A 100 -4.64 -4.57 -13.13
CA GLY A 100 -5.00 -4.00 -14.41
C GLY A 100 -5.99 -2.83 -14.37
N GLU A 101 -6.48 -2.43 -13.19
CA GLU A 101 -7.34 -1.26 -13.05
C GLU A 101 -6.56 0.02 -13.37
N GLU A 102 -7.17 0.91 -14.16
CA GLU A 102 -6.66 2.25 -14.40
C GLU A 102 -7.04 3.17 -13.23
N VAL A 103 -6.08 3.94 -12.73
CA VAL A 103 -6.23 4.84 -11.59
C VAL A 103 -5.52 6.18 -11.85
N GLY A 104 -5.96 7.23 -11.15
CA GLY A 104 -5.55 8.60 -11.39
C GLY A 104 -6.51 9.34 -12.30
N ASP A 105 -6.27 10.62 -12.54
CA ASP A 105 -7.11 11.46 -13.39
C ASP A 105 -6.85 11.27 -14.92
N GLY A 106 -5.95 10.35 -15.27
CA GLY A 106 -5.52 10.06 -16.64
C GLY A 106 -4.54 11.07 -17.21
N THR A 107 -4.13 12.07 -16.45
CA THR A 107 -3.12 13.06 -16.84
C THR A 107 -1.78 12.77 -16.15
N GLY A 108 -0.72 13.49 -16.51
CA GLY A 108 0.57 13.35 -15.85
C GLY A 108 1.35 12.07 -16.26
N PRO A 109 2.28 11.57 -15.41
CA PRO A 109 3.15 10.47 -15.75
C PRO A 109 2.40 9.14 -15.85
N ALA A 110 2.82 8.30 -16.80
CA ALA A 110 2.38 6.91 -16.88
C ALA A 110 3.15 6.06 -15.87
N VAL A 111 2.44 5.42 -14.95
CA VAL A 111 3.04 4.68 -13.84
C VAL A 111 2.38 3.33 -13.60
N ASP A 112 3.17 2.39 -13.08
CA ASP A 112 2.69 1.18 -12.44
C ASP A 112 2.44 1.48 -10.97
N VAL A 113 1.38 0.89 -10.42
CA VAL A 113 0.93 1.12 -9.05
C VAL A 113 0.83 -0.21 -8.31
N ALA A 114 1.37 -0.25 -7.09
CA ALA A 114 1.15 -1.34 -6.16
C ALA A 114 0.49 -0.77 -4.89
N VAL A 115 -0.59 -1.38 -4.46
CA VAL A 115 -1.38 -0.92 -3.30
C VAL A 115 -1.72 -2.06 -2.36
N ASP A 116 -1.78 -1.72 -1.09
CA ASP A 116 -2.50 -2.44 -0.05
C ASP A 116 -3.18 -1.39 0.85
N PRO A 117 -4.50 -1.19 0.70
CA PRO A 117 -5.22 -0.16 1.43
C PRO A 117 -5.23 -0.38 2.94
N LEU A 118 -5.15 -1.64 3.39
CA LEU A 118 -5.13 -2.00 4.81
C LEU A 118 -4.34 -3.28 5.08
N GLU A 119 -3.02 -3.21 4.96
CA GLU A 119 -2.14 -4.29 5.45
C GLU A 119 -2.31 -4.45 6.97
N GLY A 120 -2.58 -5.69 7.38
CA GLY A 120 -2.90 -5.97 8.78
C GLY A 120 -4.36 -5.72 9.14
N THR A 121 -5.30 -6.03 8.26
CA THR A 121 -6.76 -5.89 8.44
C THR A 121 -7.25 -6.41 9.78
N ARG A 122 -6.71 -7.57 10.23
CA ARG A 122 -7.03 -8.14 11.54
C ARG A 122 -6.56 -7.24 12.69
N LEU A 123 -5.37 -6.64 12.57
CA LEU A 123 -4.83 -5.76 13.60
C LEU A 123 -5.74 -4.54 13.78
N ALA A 124 -6.13 -3.90 12.67
CA ALA A 124 -7.06 -2.76 12.70
C ALA A 124 -8.40 -3.15 13.32
N ALA A 125 -9.02 -4.25 12.86
CA ALA A 125 -10.33 -4.68 13.32
C ALA A 125 -10.37 -4.96 14.83
N PHE A 126 -9.28 -5.46 15.42
CA PHE A 126 -9.19 -5.73 16.85
C PHE A 126 -8.49 -4.64 17.68
N GLY A 127 -8.21 -3.48 17.08
CA GLY A 127 -7.59 -2.35 17.77
C GLY A 127 -6.15 -2.61 18.20
N GLN A 128 -5.45 -3.44 17.46
CA GLN A 128 -4.03 -3.75 17.67
C GLN A 128 -3.16 -2.79 16.85
N PRO A 129 -1.93 -2.49 17.28
CA PRO A 129 -1.01 -1.64 16.54
C PRO A 129 -0.47 -2.32 15.28
N ASN A 130 0.16 -1.52 14.39
CA ASN A 130 0.92 -1.93 13.22
C ASN A 130 0.10 -2.32 11.97
N ALA A 131 -1.18 -1.95 11.90
CA ALA A 131 -1.86 -1.91 10.61
C ALA A 131 -1.39 -0.68 9.82
N ILE A 132 -1.21 -0.82 8.50
CA ILE A 132 -0.69 0.23 7.63
C ILE A 132 -1.47 0.31 6.32
N ALA A 133 -1.49 1.48 5.70
CA ALA A 133 -1.91 1.66 4.32
C ALA A 133 -0.67 1.90 3.44
N VAL A 134 -0.56 1.19 2.32
CA VAL A 134 0.66 1.20 1.50
C VAL A 134 0.33 1.51 0.05
N ILE A 135 1.16 2.35 -0.56
CA ILE A 135 1.20 2.57 -2.00
C ILE A 135 2.65 2.68 -2.47
N ALA A 136 2.94 2.08 -3.61
CA ALA A 136 4.18 2.28 -4.33
C ALA A 136 3.89 2.57 -5.80
N VAL A 137 4.70 3.43 -6.41
CA VAL A 137 4.62 3.72 -7.84
C VAL A 137 5.99 3.58 -8.48
N ALA A 138 5.99 3.16 -9.74
CA ALA A 138 7.19 3.08 -10.58
C ALA A 138 6.86 3.51 -12.01
N GLU A 139 7.86 3.71 -12.84
CA GLU A 139 7.64 3.93 -14.26
C GLU A 139 6.82 2.79 -14.88
N ARG A 140 5.96 3.10 -15.83
CA ARG A 140 5.14 2.13 -16.53
C ARG A 140 5.97 0.97 -17.07
N GLY A 141 5.59 -0.27 -16.69
CA GLY A 141 6.25 -1.51 -17.08
C GLY A 141 7.47 -1.87 -16.24
N ALA A 142 7.74 -1.15 -15.13
CA ALA A 142 8.86 -1.43 -14.23
C ALA A 142 8.51 -2.41 -13.11
N MET A 143 7.22 -2.56 -12.77
CA MET A 143 6.81 -3.52 -11.75
C MET A 143 6.63 -4.91 -12.34
N PHE A 144 7.16 -5.90 -11.64
CA PHE A 144 6.98 -7.30 -11.96
C PHE A 144 5.74 -7.84 -11.25
N PHE A 145 4.83 -8.44 -12.03
CA PHE A 145 3.71 -9.19 -11.50
C PHE A 145 3.99 -10.69 -11.66
N PRO A 146 4.09 -11.45 -10.57
CA PRO A 146 4.48 -12.86 -10.60
C PRO A 146 3.35 -13.82 -11.06
N GLY A 147 2.21 -13.30 -11.50
CA GLY A 147 1.05 -14.11 -11.88
C GLY A 147 0.50 -14.93 -10.71
N ALA A 148 0.32 -16.23 -10.91
CA ALA A 148 -0.21 -17.12 -9.89
C ALA A 148 0.76 -17.39 -8.72
N ALA A 149 2.02 -16.96 -8.79
CA ALA A 149 3.02 -17.15 -7.74
C ALA A 149 2.92 -16.03 -6.67
N VAL A 150 1.80 -15.99 -5.95
CA VAL A 150 1.51 -14.92 -4.96
C VAL A 150 2.36 -15.10 -3.70
N TYR A 151 2.56 -16.34 -3.26
CA TYR A 151 3.41 -16.67 -2.11
C TYR A 151 4.66 -17.42 -2.55
N MET A 152 5.78 -17.03 -2.00
CA MET A 152 7.09 -17.63 -2.30
C MET A 152 7.85 -17.86 -1.01
N GLU A 153 8.59 -18.96 -0.95
CA GLU A 153 9.62 -19.15 0.08
C GLU A 153 10.78 -18.20 -0.21
N LYS A 154 11.20 -17.47 0.79
CA LYS A 154 12.28 -16.47 0.68
C LYS A 154 13.21 -16.55 1.89
N ILE A 155 14.51 -16.49 1.62
CA ILE A 155 15.52 -16.29 2.65
C ILE A 155 16.30 -15.04 2.32
N ALA A 156 16.44 -14.13 3.29
CA ALA A 156 17.31 -12.97 3.20
C ALA A 156 18.28 -12.98 4.37
N ALA A 157 19.57 -12.82 4.08
CA ALA A 157 20.61 -12.78 5.10
C ALA A 157 21.70 -11.80 4.68
N GLY A 158 22.47 -11.31 5.66
CA GLY A 158 23.67 -10.53 5.40
C GLY A 158 24.77 -11.34 4.74
N ALA A 159 25.73 -10.67 4.11
CA ALA A 159 26.82 -11.30 3.35
C ALA A 159 27.58 -12.37 4.14
N ASP A 160 27.74 -12.15 5.45
CA ASP A 160 28.47 -13.06 6.34
C ASP A 160 27.77 -14.42 6.54
N ALA A 161 26.47 -14.47 6.32
CA ALA A 161 25.66 -15.69 6.51
C ALA A 161 25.29 -16.39 5.21
N VAL A 162 25.63 -15.83 4.04
CA VAL A 162 25.21 -16.36 2.73
C VAL A 162 25.66 -17.80 2.49
N HIS A 163 26.79 -18.20 3.06
CA HIS A 163 27.33 -19.58 2.93
C HIS A 163 26.64 -20.61 3.84
N ALA A 164 25.84 -20.14 4.80
CA ALA A 164 25.17 -20.97 5.80
C ALA A 164 23.67 -21.13 5.53
N ILE A 165 23.15 -20.52 4.46
CA ILE A 165 21.73 -20.57 4.13
C ILE A 165 21.52 -21.35 2.82
N ASP A 166 20.50 -22.22 2.83
CA ASP A 166 19.99 -22.91 1.65
C ASP A 166 18.49 -23.05 1.78
N ILE A 167 17.75 -22.48 0.82
CA ILE A 167 16.27 -22.48 0.82
C ILE A 167 15.70 -23.91 0.72
N ASN A 168 16.48 -24.86 0.19
CA ASN A 168 16.07 -26.26 0.05
C ASN A 168 16.51 -27.15 1.22
N ALA A 169 17.31 -26.60 2.16
CA ALA A 169 17.74 -27.36 3.32
C ALA A 169 16.64 -27.43 4.39
N THR A 170 16.59 -28.54 5.10
CA THR A 170 15.73 -28.65 6.28
C THR A 170 16.31 -27.77 7.40
N PRO A 171 15.45 -27.03 8.15
CA PRO A 171 15.90 -26.31 9.34
C PRO A 171 16.49 -27.31 10.35
N THR A 172 17.70 -26.99 10.87
CA THR A 172 18.38 -27.77 11.91
C THR A 172 18.33 -27.05 13.24
#